data_f9eba43d93f84155f14edb765dbe39f4
#
_entry.id   f9eba43d93f84155f14edb765dbe39f4
#
_cell.length_a   1.000
_cell.length_b   1.000
_cell.length_c   1.000
_cell.angle_alpha   90.00
_cell.angle_beta   90.00
_cell.angle_gamma   90.00
#
_symmetry.space_group_name_H-M   'P 1'
#
loop_
_entity.id
_entity.type
_entity.pdbx_description
1 polymer ?
#
loop_
_entity_poly.entity_id
_entity_poly.type
_entity_poly.pdbx_seq_one_letter_code
_entity_poly.pdbx_strand_id
1 'polypeptide(L)'
;MEEDRAPRLLVIEDHRYLGGLLRDVLPQAGFEVALVTCIGELASALDSFRPDLILYDFRLRGEDGLDVCRMVREHPLRATIPVILHTAIDPANRRLEEALAMPGVTLLLKPADFEILVAALREKVAPPRGGPPAQTPEQGPLRR
;
A
#
# COMPACT_ATOMS: atom_id res chain seq x y z
N MET A 1 -21.95 -7.79 1.68
CA MET A 1 -21.30 -7.80 2.99
C MET A 1 -19.94 -7.16 2.87
N GLU A 2 -19.51 -6.60 3.95
CA GLU A 2 -18.23 -5.94 3.95
C GLU A 2 -17.09 -6.88 3.58
N GLU A 3 -17.15 -8.09 4.05
CA GLU A 3 -16.08 -9.05 3.79
C GLU A 3 -15.96 -9.42 2.33
N ASP A 4 -17.04 -9.26 1.58
CA ASP A 4 -17.05 -9.68 0.19
C ASP A 4 -16.67 -8.57 -0.78
N ARG A 5 -16.51 -7.36 -0.30
CA ARG A 5 -16.16 -6.29 -1.23
C ARG A 5 -14.70 -6.36 -1.58
N ALA A 6 -14.36 -5.80 -2.74
CA ALA A 6 -12.98 -5.72 -3.16
C ALA A 6 -12.20 -4.85 -2.18
N PRO A 7 -10.96 -5.22 -1.89
CA PRO A 7 -10.13 -4.35 -1.05
C PRO A 7 -9.90 -3.00 -1.71
N ARG A 8 -9.91 -1.97 -0.92
CA ARG A 8 -9.74 -0.61 -1.39
C ARG A 8 -8.27 -0.22 -1.30
N LEU A 9 -7.71 0.09 -2.45
CA LEU A 9 -6.30 0.45 -2.57
C LEU A 9 -6.19 1.93 -2.90
N LEU A 10 -5.50 2.66 -2.05
CA LEU A 10 -5.20 4.06 -2.31
C LEU A 10 -3.80 4.15 -2.88
N VAL A 11 -3.69 4.67 -4.10
CA VAL A 11 -2.40 4.86 -4.75
C VAL A 11 -2.02 6.33 -4.63
N ILE A 12 -0.82 6.59 -4.15
CA ILE A 12 -0.29 7.95 -4.05
C ILE A 12 0.86 8.05 -5.04
N GLU A 13 0.66 8.81 -6.12
CA GLU A 13 1.61 8.87 -7.21
C GLU A 13 1.43 10.20 -7.93
N ASP A 14 2.49 11.01 -8.01
CA ASP A 14 2.39 12.32 -8.64
C ASP A 14 2.65 12.28 -10.14
N HIS A 15 3.23 11.19 -10.65
CA HIS A 15 3.47 11.06 -12.09
C HIS A 15 2.14 10.72 -12.75
N ARG A 16 1.62 11.67 -13.49
CA ARG A 16 0.25 11.59 -13.98
C ARG A 16 -0.01 10.33 -14.82
N TYR A 17 0.90 10.04 -15.75
CA TYR A 17 0.73 8.89 -16.60
C TYR A 17 0.78 7.59 -15.81
N LEU A 18 1.79 7.46 -14.95
CA LEU A 18 1.96 6.24 -14.17
C LEU A 18 0.81 6.03 -13.20
N GLY A 19 0.39 7.10 -12.52
CA GLY A 19 -0.74 7.00 -11.61
C GLY A 19 -2.01 6.59 -12.33
N GLY A 20 -2.25 7.20 -13.49
CA GLY A 20 -3.43 6.84 -14.27
C GLY A 20 -3.39 5.41 -14.74
N LEU A 21 -2.21 4.94 -15.14
CA LEU A 21 -2.07 3.56 -15.56
C LEU A 21 -2.40 2.60 -14.43
N LEU A 22 -1.86 2.87 -13.24
CA LEU A 22 -2.14 2.02 -12.09
C LEU A 22 -3.62 2.04 -11.73
N ARG A 23 -4.24 3.22 -11.77
CA ARG A 23 -5.67 3.33 -11.49
C ARG A 23 -6.49 2.51 -12.47
N ASP A 24 -6.02 2.41 -13.73
CA ASP A 24 -6.78 1.72 -14.75
C ASP A 24 -6.54 0.21 -14.76
N VAL A 25 -5.35 -0.24 -14.37
CA VAL A 25 -5.05 -1.68 -14.47
C VAL A 25 -5.23 -2.44 -13.17
N LEU A 26 -5.02 -1.81 -12.02
CA LEU A 26 -5.13 -2.53 -10.76
C LEU A 26 -6.54 -3.03 -10.45
N PRO A 27 -7.61 -2.35 -10.90
CA PRO A 27 -8.94 -2.94 -10.67
C PRO A 27 -9.10 -4.31 -11.31
N GLN A 28 -8.37 -4.58 -12.39
CA GLN A 28 -8.45 -5.90 -13.03
C GLN A 28 -7.83 -6.97 -12.16
N ALA A 29 -7.01 -6.59 -11.20
CA ALA A 29 -6.42 -7.53 -10.25
C ALA A 29 -7.27 -7.70 -9.00
N GLY A 30 -8.44 -7.09 -8.94
CA GLY A 30 -9.38 -7.31 -7.86
C GLY A 30 -9.43 -6.21 -6.83
N PHE A 31 -8.89 -5.02 -7.13
CA PHE A 31 -8.89 -3.91 -6.19
C PHE A 31 -9.87 -2.83 -6.61
N GLU A 32 -10.44 -2.16 -5.63
CA GLU A 32 -11.09 -0.88 -5.86
C GLU A 32 -10.03 0.19 -5.63
N VAL A 33 -9.78 1.04 -6.63
CA VAL A 33 -8.60 1.90 -6.62
C VAL A 33 -8.99 3.37 -6.63
N ALA A 34 -8.35 4.15 -5.78
CA ALA A 34 -8.41 5.60 -5.84
C ALA A 34 -6.99 6.12 -5.99
N LEU A 35 -6.86 7.23 -6.71
CA LEU A 35 -5.56 7.83 -6.97
C LEU A 35 -5.49 9.21 -6.31
N VAL A 36 -4.41 9.42 -5.59
CA VAL A 36 -4.08 10.70 -4.99
C VAL A 36 -2.74 11.13 -5.58
N THR A 37 -2.65 12.37 -6.01
CA THR A 37 -1.45 12.82 -6.71
C THR A 37 -0.57 13.73 -5.85
N CYS A 38 -1.01 14.07 -4.65
CA CYS A 38 -0.19 14.84 -3.74
C CYS A 38 -0.62 14.54 -2.31
N ILE A 39 0.30 14.80 -1.39
CA ILE A 39 0.05 14.48 0.02
C ILE A 39 -1.08 15.32 0.60
N GLY A 40 -1.33 16.49 0.01
CA GLY A 40 -2.42 17.34 0.50
C GLY A 40 -3.79 16.71 0.36
N GLU A 41 -3.93 15.71 -0.49
CA GLU A 41 -5.20 15.02 -0.67
C GLU A 41 -5.35 13.80 0.23
N LEU A 42 -4.30 13.45 0.96
CA LEU A 42 -4.27 12.20 1.70
C LEU A 42 -5.30 12.17 2.83
N ALA A 43 -5.37 13.22 3.61
CA ALA A 43 -6.27 13.23 4.77
C ALA A 43 -7.72 13.03 4.33
N SER A 44 -8.12 13.73 3.28
CA SER A 44 -9.47 13.60 2.75
C SER A 44 -9.72 12.18 2.22
N ALA A 45 -8.73 11.62 1.54
CA ALA A 45 -8.89 10.28 0.98
C ALA A 45 -8.99 9.22 2.09
N LEU A 46 -8.25 9.39 3.16
CA LEU A 46 -8.36 8.45 4.28
C LEU A 46 -9.77 8.44 4.85
N ASP A 47 -10.41 9.60 4.89
CA ASP A 47 -11.76 9.70 5.44
C ASP A 47 -12.83 9.23 4.46
N SER A 48 -12.72 9.64 3.20
CA SER A 48 -13.81 9.39 2.25
C SER A 48 -13.67 8.07 1.53
N PHE A 49 -12.47 7.70 1.12
CA PHE A 49 -12.26 6.44 0.40
C PHE A 49 -12.15 5.25 1.36
N ARG A 50 -11.58 5.48 2.54
CA ARG A 50 -11.44 4.47 3.58
C ARG A 50 -10.64 3.28 3.05
N PRO A 51 -9.37 3.51 2.68
CA PRO A 51 -8.58 2.44 2.07
C PRO A 51 -8.25 1.33 3.04
N ASP A 52 -8.08 0.13 2.48
CA ASP A 52 -7.57 -1.02 3.22
C ASP A 52 -6.07 -1.15 3.08
N LEU A 53 -5.47 -0.43 2.14
CA LEU A 53 -4.07 -0.58 1.79
C LEU A 53 -3.62 0.65 1.05
N ILE A 54 -2.39 1.08 1.27
CA ILE A 54 -1.84 2.25 0.59
C ILE A 54 -0.58 1.83 -0.16
N LEU A 55 -0.50 2.25 -1.42
CA LEU A 55 0.70 2.12 -2.25
C LEU A 55 1.24 3.51 -2.49
N TYR A 56 2.45 3.78 -2.04
CA TYR A 56 3.03 5.10 -2.14
C TYR A 56 4.33 5.05 -2.94
N ASP A 57 4.42 5.87 -3.99
CA ASP A 57 5.65 6.03 -4.74
C ASP A 57 6.52 7.07 -4.04
N PHE A 58 7.66 6.63 -3.55
CA PHE A 58 8.53 7.46 -2.74
C PHE A 58 9.22 8.56 -3.53
N ARG A 59 9.03 8.58 -4.85
CA ARG A 59 9.63 9.60 -5.69
C ARG A 59 8.79 10.86 -5.82
N LEU A 60 7.70 10.96 -5.08
CA LEU A 60 6.89 12.16 -5.13
C LEU A 60 7.73 13.36 -4.78
N ARG A 61 7.60 14.39 -5.61
CA ARG A 61 8.43 15.55 -5.49
C ARG A 61 8.02 16.39 -4.28
N GLY A 62 9.01 16.75 -3.46
CA GLY A 62 8.74 17.59 -2.31
C GLY A 62 8.00 16.91 -1.20
N GLU A 63 7.75 15.61 -1.33
CA GLU A 63 7.01 14.86 -0.34
C GLU A 63 7.77 13.63 0.05
N ASP A 64 7.46 13.14 1.20
CA ASP A 64 8.30 12.16 1.86
C ASP A 64 7.43 11.02 2.34
N GLY A 65 7.86 9.80 2.04
CA GLY A 65 7.12 8.62 2.46
C GLY A 65 6.98 8.53 3.96
N LEU A 66 7.96 9.05 4.69
CA LEU A 66 7.86 9.06 6.14
C LEU A 66 6.68 9.91 6.60
N ASP A 67 6.50 11.08 5.96
CA ASP A 67 5.37 11.94 6.31
C ASP A 67 4.05 11.26 6.03
N VAL A 68 3.96 10.56 4.90
CA VAL A 68 2.75 9.80 4.58
C VAL A 68 2.49 8.75 5.66
N CYS A 69 3.53 8.01 6.02
CA CYS A 69 3.36 6.96 7.03
C CYS A 69 2.93 7.54 8.37
N ARG A 70 3.48 8.68 8.74
CA ARG A 70 3.10 9.33 9.98
C ARG A 70 1.64 9.76 9.95
N MET A 71 1.21 10.36 8.83
CA MET A 71 -0.17 10.78 8.71
C MET A 71 -1.14 9.62 8.86
N VAL A 72 -0.79 8.49 8.26
CA VAL A 72 -1.65 7.31 8.35
C VAL A 72 -1.68 6.80 9.79
N ARG A 73 -0.53 6.68 10.42
CA ARG A 73 -0.45 6.12 11.79
C ARG A 73 -1.09 7.02 12.82
N GLU A 74 -1.20 8.31 12.54
CA GLU A 74 -1.84 9.25 13.46
C GLU A 74 -3.32 9.41 13.21
N HIS A 75 -3.84 8.81 12.15
CA HIS A 75 -5.26 8.92 11.86
C HIS A 75 -6.04 8.08 12.88
N PRO A 76 -7.07 8.66 13.49
CA PRO A 76 -7.77 7.96 14.59
C PRO A 76 -8.42 6.65 14.18
N LEU A 77 -8.82 6.51 12.92
CA LEU A 77 -9.55 5.34 12.49
C LEU A 77 -8.80 4.51 11.47
N ARG A 78 -7.65 4.98 10.99
CA ARG A 78 -6.93 4.32 9.91
C ARG A 78 -5.49 4.02 10.28
N ALA A 79 -5.18 3.99 11.56
CA ALA A 79 -3.79 3.91 12.02
C ALA A 79 -3.11 2.59 11.69
N THR A 80 -3.88 1.55 11.37
CA THR A 80 -3.30 0.22 11.14
C THR A 80 -3.26 -0.17 9.68
N ILE A 81 -3.59 0.74 8.77
CA ILE A 81 -3.58 0.40 7.34
C ILE A 81 -2.17 0.08 6.89
N PRO A 82 -1.95 -1.06 6.20
CA PRO A 82 -0.64 -1.36 5.65
C PRO A 82 -0.24 -0.35 4.58
N VAL A 83 1.04 -0.01 4.55
CA VAL A 83 1.59 0.91 3.57
C VAL A 83 2.75 0.21 2.86
N ILE A 84 2.71 0.20 1.53
CA ILE A 84 3.84 -0.28 0.73
C ILE A 84 4.52 0.92 0.11
N LEU A 85 5.80 1.08 0.41
CA LEU A 85 6.63 2.11 -0.22
C LEU A 85 7.29 1.50 -1.44
N HIS A 86 6.90 1.98 -2.61
CA HIS A 86 7.38 1.45 -3.90
C HIS A 86 8.34 2.47 -4.47
N THR A 87 9.65 2.18 -4.42
CA THR A 87 10.64 3.21 -4.68
C THR A 87 11.88 2.64 -5.31
N ALA A 88 12.54 3.49 -6.11
CA ALA A 88 13.88 3.22 -6.61
C ALA A 88 14.95 3.86 -5.73
N ILE A 89 14.55 4.52 -4.66
CA ILE A 89 15.49 5.23 -3.80
C ILE A 89 16.31 4.23 -3.01
N ASP A 90 17.57 4.57 -2.81
CA ASP A 90 18.50 3.75 -2.05
C ASP A 90 17.90 3.41 -0.68
N PRO A 91 17.79 2.13 -0.34
CA PRO A 91 17.25 1.77 0.98
C PRO A 91 18.11 2.26 2.15
N ALA A 92 19.33 2.73 1.90
CA ALA A 92 20.14 3.31 2.96
C ALA A 92 19.69 4.72 3.33
N ASN A 93 18.71 5.25 2.64
CA ASN A 93 18.15 6.56 2.98
C ASN A 93 17.58 6.54 4.38
N ARG A 94 18.02 7.50 5.22
CA ARG A 94 17.65 7.48 6.63
C ARG A 94 16.16 7.66 6.84
N ARG A 95 15.53 8.55 6.09
CA ARG A 95 14.09 8.75 6.27
C ARG A 95 13.30 7.53 5.82
N LEU A 96 13.79 6.86 4.79
CA LEU A 96 13.17 5.60 4.38
C LEU A 96 13.30 4.56 5.49
N GLU A 97 14.47 4.50 6.13
CA GLU A 97 14.66 3.59 7.25
C GLU A 97 13.66 3.87 8.37
N GLU A 98 13.46 5.15 8.68
CA GLU A 98 12.50 5.50 9.73
C GLU A 98 11.08 5.05 9.36
N ALA A 99 10.71 5.25 8.09
CA ALA A 99 9.39 4.84 7.65
C ALA A 99 9.24 3.33 7.77
N LEU A 100 10.26 2.59 7.36
CA LEU A 100 10.19 1.13 7.37
C LEU A 100 10.21 0.56 8.79
N ALA A 101 10.65 1.34 9.76
CA ALA A 101 10.58 0.91 11.15
C ALA A 101 9.18 1.02 11.73
N MET A 102 8.28 1.71 11.06
CA MET A 102 6.91 1.85 11.56
C MET A 102 6.13 0.57 11.29
N PRO A 103 5.22 0.19 12.19
CA PRO A 103 4.46 -1.05 12.00
C PRO A 103 3.66 -1.01 10.71
N GLY A 104 3.66 -2.13 9.99
CA GLY A 104 2.84 -2.26 8.79
C GLY A 104 3.36 -1.55 7.56
N VAL A 105 4.56 -1.01 7.62
CA VAL A 105 5.17 -0.35 6.46
C VAL A 105 6.20 -1.31 5.87
N THR A 106 6.09 -1.56 4.56
CA THR A 106 7.02 -2.46 3.87
C THR A 106 7.53 -1.81 2.61
N LEU A 107 8.61 -2.34 2.09
CA LEU A 107 9.30 -1.80 0.94
C LEU A 107 9.16 -2.74 -0.25
N LEU A 108 8.88 -2.16 -1.41
CA LEU A 108 8.98 -2.86 -2.67
C LEU A 108 9.87 -2.04 -3.57
N LEU A 109 11.04 -2.57 -3.91
CA LEU A 109 12.00 -1.82 -4.70
C LEU A 109 11.63 -1.82 -6.17
N LYS A 110 11.83 -0.69 -6.82
CA LYS A 110 11.72 -0.59 -8.27
C LYS A 110 13.03 -1.05 -8.90
N PRO A 111 12.99 -1.61 -10.09
CA PRO A 111 11.77 -1.94 -10.85
C PRO A 111 11.14 -3.23 -10.34
N ALA A 112 9.84 -3.30 -10.41
CA ALA A 112 9.11 -4.51 -10.08
C ALA A 112 8.10 -4.76 -11.18
N ASP A 113 8.01 -5.99 -11.63
CA ASP A 113 7.00 -6.36 -12.61
C ASP A 113 5.62 -6.16 -12.03
N PHE A 114 4.65 -5.95 -12.91
CA PHE A 114 3.28 -5.77 -12.46
C PHE A 114 2.82 -6.97 -11.62
N GLU A 115 3.22 -8.17 -12.01
CA GLU A 115 2.83 -9.36 -11.25
C GLU A 115 3.41 -9.35 -9.85
N ILE A 116 4.66 -8.88 -9.72
CA ILE A 116 5.29 -8.79 -8.41
C ILE A 116 4.58 -7.74 -7.57
N LEU A 117 4.24 -6.62 -8.18
CA LEU A 117 3.51 -5.57 -7.48
C LEU A 117 2.17 -6.09 -6.98
N VAL A 118 1.41 -6.76 -7.85
CA VAL A 118 0.11 -7.28 -7.48
C VAL A 118 0.24 -8.30 -6.34
N ALA A 119 1.25 -9.17 -6.42
CA ALA A 119 1.45 -10.16 -5.37
C ALA A 119 1.75 -9.49 -4.03
N ALA A 120 2.59 -8.45 -4.05
CA ALA A 120 2.91 -7.73 -2.83
C ALA A 120 1.68 -7.05 -2.24
N LEU A 121 0.85 -6.47 -3.10
CA LEU A 121 -0.38 -5.83 -2.64
C LEU A 121 -1.34 -6.84 -2.02
N ARG A 122 -1.51 -7.97 -2.68
CA ARG A 122 -2.42 -9.00 -2.18
C ARG A 122 -1.96 -9.58 -0.87
N GLU A 123 -0.66 -9.66 -0.68
CA GLU A 123 -0.12 -10.20 0.55
C GLU A 123 -0.50 -9.35 1.75
N LYS A 124 -0.65 -8.05 1.55
CA LYS A 124 -0.95 -7.13 2.65
C LYS A 124 -2.42 -7.02 2.95
N VAL A 125 -3.28 -7.48 2.07
CA VAL A 125 -4.70 -7.46 2.32
C VAL A 125 -5.04 -8.69 3.13
N ALA A 126 -5.72 -8.49 4.25
CA ALA A 126 -6.05 -9.60 5.12
C ALA A 126 -6.82 -10.65 4.36
N PRO A 127 -6.55 -11.92 4.58
CA PRO A 127 -7.35 -12.96 3.97
C PRO A 127 -8.77 -12.86 4.42
N PRO A 128 -9.68 -13.45 3.66
CA PRO A 128 -11.08 -13.44 4.06
C PRO A 128 -11.23 -13.96 5.46
N ARG A 129 -12.12 -13.36 6.18
CA ARG A 129 -12.39 -13.75 7.54
C ARG A 129 -12.86 -15.18 7.58
N GLY A 130 -12.35 -15.91 8.53
CA GLY A 130 -12.65 -17.31 8.64
C GLY A 130 -11.79 -18.16 7.74
N GLY A 131 -11.04 -17.56 6.85
CA GLY A 131 -10.12 -18.31 6.06
C GLY A 131 -8.98 -18.80 6.91
N PRO A 132 -8.42 -19.91 6.55
CA PRO A 132 -7.23 -20.35 7.23
C PRO A 132 -6.17 -19.33 6.93
N PRO A 133 -5.54 -18.97 7.90
CA PRO A 133 -4.47 -18.05 7.66
C PRO A 133 -3.54 -18.74 6.73
N ALA A 134 -3.45 -18.35 5.92
CA ALA A 134 -2.85 -19.04 5.00
C ALA A 134 -1.84 -19.98 5.29
N GLN A 135 -2.14 -20.42 5.50
CA GLN A 135 -1.61 -21.07 5.71
C GLN A 135 -0.51 -21.30 5.41
N THR A 136 -0.80 -21.23 5.38
CA THR A 136 0.04 -21.53 5.34
C THR A 136 0.84 -21.88 5.03
N PRO A 137 0.87 -21.99 4.84
CA PRO A 137 1.64 -22.55 4.54
C PRO A 137 2.61 -22.59 4.53
N GLU A 138 2.41 -22.34 4.81
CA GLU A 138 3.07 -22.58 5.07
C GLU A 138 3.70 -22.79 5.35
N GLN A 139 3.44 -22.78 5.47
CA GLN A 139 3.83 -23.19 5.96
C GLN A 139 4.10 -23.77 6.09
N GLY A 140 3.93 -23.66 5.80
CA GLY A 140 3.91 -24.42 6.10
C GLY A 140 4.38 -25.00 6.06
N PRO A 141 4.38 -25.18 6.13
CA PRO A 141 4.77 -25.79 6.32
C PRO A 141 5.44 -26.00 6.35
N LEU A 142 5.29 -25.45 6.24
CA LEU A 142 5.68 -25.57 6.56
C LEU A 142 6.13 -25.77 6.87
N ARG A 143 5.91 -25.56 7.12
CA ARG A 143 6.22 -25.76 7.70
C ARG A 143 6.51 -26.30 8.16
N ARG A 144 6.26 -26.24 8.16
CA ARG A 144 6.37 -26.84 8.67
C ARG A 144 6.79 -27.22 9.08
#